data_4232f7a181a83fcf8c60445aee9fbf0b
#
_entry.id   4232f7a181a83fcf8c60445aee9fbf0b
#
_cell.length_a   1.000
_cell.length_b   1.000
_cell.length_c   1.000
_cell.angle_alpha   90.00
_cell.angle_beta   90.00
_cell.angle_gamma   90.00
#
_symmetry.space_group_name_H-M   'P 1'
#
loop_
_entity.id
_entity.type
_entity.pdbx_description
1 polymer ?
#
loop_
_entity_poly.entity_id
_entity_poly.type
_entity_poly.pdbx_seq_one_letter_code
_entity_poly.pdbx_strand_id
1 'polypeptide(L)'
;MNEELSGPMLQRLVASLDQIIAVSVAVSEGSNGIEADARGHWVNALYGRLCLNAMTVLGMMVDGVNGRPMDHYSIVIISRSAFEVCLTIAYLTTENIPASEQELRMLALRIHDTVSRLRFFKGFERSAQVGLFRQDLDELRKAIRENSFFHRLERSQQTDLISGKTVFIGGIRSVVREVGMSVDQFDSLYAYFSTYVHSMPMSFFRSREHEISYAEPSDPQIVVSGIAVELVEFSLTRAGRRLIGYFSAIRGKVGEAKMKEFDKLHAAVHDFSKQA
;
A
#
# COMPACT_ATOMS: atom_id res chain seq x y z
N MET A 1 -11.73 29.05 13.51
CA MET A 1 -10.37 28.91 12.97
C MET A 1 -10.47 29.43 11.54
N ASN A 2 -9.66 30.40 11.15
CA ASN A 2 -9.96 31.32 10.03
C ASN A 2 -9.95 30.58 8.68
N GLU A 3 -10.96 30.85 7.82
CA GLU A 3 -11.09 30.39 6.41
C GLU A 3 -9.84 30.68 5.53
N GLU A 4 -8.98 31.61 5.97
CA GLU A 4 -7.73 31.96 5.26
C GLU A 4 -6.61 30.90 5.29
N LEU A 5 -6.70 29.84 6.13
CA LEU A 5 -5.64 28.83 6.29
C LEU A 5 -5.87 27.57 5.43
N SER A 6 -7.11 27.25 5.09
CA SER A 6 -7.47 25.99 4.41
C SER A 6 -6.98 25.93 2.97
N GLY A 7 -7.17 27.00 2.21
CA GLY A 7 -6.74 27.07 0.81
C GLY A 7 -5.22 26.92 0.63
N PRO A 8 -4.38 27.69 1.34
CA PRO A 8 -2.94 27.53 1.30
C PRO A 8 -2.43 26.17 1.79
N MET A 9 -3.11 25.53 2.74
CA MET A 9 -2.76 24.18 3.20
C MET A 9 -3.03 23.14 2.11
N LEU A 10 -4.20 23.19 1.49
CA LEU A 10 -4.57 22.28 0.40
C LEU A 10 -3.61 22.41 -0.79
N GLN A 11 -3.26 23.63 -1.20
CA GLN A 11 -2.27 23.86 -2.26
C GLN A 11 -0.90 23.27 -1.94
N ARG A 12 -0.44 23.39 -0.69
CA ARG A 12 0.84 22.80 -0.25
C ARG A 12 0.81 21.28 -0.32
N LEU A 13 -0.28 20.64 0.12
CA LEU A 13 -0.45 19.18 0.05
C LEU A 13 -0.42 18.71 -1.40
N VAL A 14 -1.12 19.40 -2.31
CA VAL A 14 -1.11 19.09 -3.74
C VAL A 14 0.30 19.20 -4.32
N ALA A 15 1.02 20.29 -4.04
CA ALA A 15 2.37 20.50 -4.56
C ALA A 15 3.38 19.45 -4.04
N SER A 16 3.30 19.09 -2.76
CA SER A 16 4.13 18.06 -2.16
C SER A 16 3.88 16.68 -2.79
N LEU A 17 2.61 16.29 -2.89
CA LEU A 17 2.22 15.02 -3.48
C LEU A 17 2.60 14.93 -4.97
N ASP A 18 2.40 16.00 -5.74
CA ASP A 18 2.77 16.05 -7.16
C ASP A 18 4.27 15.83 -7.35
N GLN A 19 5.10 16.52 -6.55
CA GLN A 19 6.55 16.37 -6.59
C GLN A 19 6.99 14.92 -6.29
N ILE A 20 6.43 14.28 -5.26
CA ILE A 20 6.76 12.89 -4.90
C ILE A 20 6.30 11.92 -6.00
N ILE A 21 5.11 12.15 -6.57
CA ILE A 21 4.60 11.31 -7.68
C ILE A 21 5.53 11.41 -8.89
N ALA A 22 5.94 12.61 -9.29
CA ALA A 22 6.80 12.81 -10.46
C ALA A 22 8.12 12.01 -10.36
N VAL A 23 8.72 11.98 -9.18
CA VAL A 23 9.94 11.20 -8.93
C VAL A 23 9.66 9.71 -8.82
N SER A 24 8.55 9.32 -8.18
CA SER A 24 8.14 7.91 -8.02
C SER A 24 7.80 7.26 -9.37
N VAL A 25 7.14 7.98 -10.26
CA VAL A 25 6.86 7.53 -11.63
C VAL A 25 8.17 7.31 -12.39
N ALA A 26 9.13 8.23 -12.29
CA ALA A 26 10.44 8.04 -12.91
C ALA A 26 11.18 6.79 -12.38
N VAL A 27 11.07 6.50 -11.07
CA VAL A 27 11.60 5.27 -10.47
C VAL A 27 10.89 4.03 -11.02
N SER A 28 9.56 4.08 -11.17
CA SER A 28 8.76 2.99 -11.78
C SER A 28 9.15 2.76 -13.23
N GLU A 29 9.26 3.82 -14.04
CA GLU A 29 9.70 3.75 -15.44
C GLU A 29 11.14 3.23 -15.56
N GLY A 30 12.02 3.60 -14.63
CA GLY A 30 13.39 3.11 -14.56
C GLY A 30 13.49 1.60 -14.39
N SER A 31 12.46 0.93 -13.87
CA SER A 31 12.42 -0.52 -13.77
C SER A 31 12.04 -1.23 -15.09
N ASN A 32 11.52 -0.50 -16.08
CA ASN A 32 11.11 -1.08 -17.35
C ASN A 32 12.28 -1.72 -18.10
N GLY A 33 12.07 -2.94 -18.62
CA GLY A 33 13.08 -3.70 -19.35
C GLY A 33 14.23 -4.21 -18.49
N ILE A 34 14.14 -4.18 -17.16
CA ILE A 34 15.03 -4.91 -16.27
C ILE A 34 14.52 -6.34 -16.17
N GLU A 35 15.41 -7.32 -16.41
CA GLU A 35 15.10 -8.72 -16.23
C GLU A 35 14.76 -9.02 -14.77
N ALA A 36 13.67 -9.72 -14.52
CA ALA A 36 13.17 -10.00 -13.21
C ALA A 36 12.63 -11.43 -13.08
N ASP A 37 12.81 -12.03 -11.92
CA ASP A 37 12.10 -13.23 -11.52
C ASP A 37 10.60 -12.95 -11.23
N ALA A 38 9.83 -13.98 -10.94
CA ALA A 38 8.40 -13.82 -10.65
C ALA A 38 8.11 -12.83 -9.49
N ARG A 39 8.98 -12.81 -8.48
CA ARG A 39 8.89 -11.89 -7.34
C ARG A 39 9.14 -10.45 -7.78
N GLY A 40 10.20 -10.22 -8.55
CA GLY A 40 10.52 -8.90 -9.10
C GLY A 40 9.40 -8.35 -9.98
N HIS A 41 8.77 -9.20 -10.80
CA HIS A 41 7.57 -8.80 -11.57
C HIS A 41 6.43 -8.34 -10.67
N TRP A 42 6.16 -9.04 -9.56
CA TRP A 42 5.10 -8.62 -8.62
C TRP A 42 5.44 -7.32 -7.92
N VAL A 43 6.69 -7.17 -7.44
CA VAL A 43 7.14 -5.93 -6.81
C VAL A 43 7.00 -4.73 -7.76
N ASN A 44 7.39 -4.92 -9.02
CA ASN A 44 7.28 -3.88 -10.05
C ASN A 44 5.82 -3.50 -10.34
N ALA A 45 4.96 -4.50 -10.56
CA ALA A 45 3.53 -4.28 -10.79
C ALA A 45 2.85 -3.58 -9.61
N LEU A 46 3.20 -3.97 -8.37
CA LEU A 46 2.69 -3.35 -7.16
C LEU A 46 3.14 -1.90 -7.03
N TYR A 47 4.40 -1.59 -7.37
CA TYR A 47 4.87 -0.21 -7.31
C TYR A 47 4.19 0.68 -8.37
N GLY A 48 4.00 0.18 -9.59
CA GLY A 48 3.20 0.86 -10.61
C GLY A 48 1.76 1.14 -10.13
N ARG A 49 1.12 0.15 -9.47
CA ARG A 49 -0.20 0.34 -8.86
C ARG A 49 -0.18 1.41 -7.75
N LEU A 50 0.87 1.45 -6.94
CA LEU A 50 1.04 2.47 -5.90
C LEU A 50 1.12 3.87 -6.50
N CYS A 51 1.87 4.06 -7.60
CA CYS A 51 1.93 5.31 -8.34
C CYS A 51 0.54 5.71 -8.88
N LEU A 52 -0.23 4.77 -9.45
CA LEU A 52 -1.59 5.03 -9.92
C LEU A 52 -2.54 5.44 -8.80
N ASN A 53 -2.46 4.79 -7.64
CA ASN A 53 -3.24 5.17 -6.46
C ASN A 53 -2.93 6.62 -6.04
N ALA A 54 -1.65 6.98 -6.01
CA ALA A 54 -1.21 8.33 -5.67
C ALA A 54 -1.69 9.39 -6.67
N MET A 55 -1.61 9.10 -7.98
CA MET A 55 -2.13 9.98 -9.03
C MET A 55 -3.65 10.18 -8.90
N THR A 56 -4.39 9.15 -8.51
CA THR A 56 -5.84 9.25 -8.27
C THR A 56 -6.14 10.15 -7.08
N VAL A 57 -5.38 10.00 -5.98
CA VAL A 57 -5.50 10.88 -4.80
C VAL A 57 -5.16 12.32 -5.18
N LEU A 58 -4.08 12.55 -5.92
CA LEU A 58 -3.71 13.87 -6.42
C LEU A 58 -4.84 14.52 -7.23
N GLY A 59 -5.45 13.78 -8.15
CA GLY A 59 -6.57 14.28 -8.96
C GLY A 59 -7.73 14.77 -8.12
N MET A 60 -8.13 14.02 -7.09
CA MET A 60 -9.20 14.41 -6.17
C MET A 60 -8.82 15.63 -5.31
N MET A 61 -7.54 15.77 -4.91
CA MET A 61 -7.04 16.95 -4.20
C MET A 61 -7.03 18.20 -5.09
N VAL A 62 -6.63 18.04 -6.36
CA VAL A 62 -6.65 19.14 -7.37
C VAL A 62 -8.07 19.60 -7.64
N ASP A 63 -9.05 18.71 -7.66
CA ASP A 63 -10.46 19.10 -7.77
C ASP A 63 -10.87 20.03 -6.64
N GLY A 64 -10.47 19.75 -5.39
CA GLY A 64 -10.71 20.64 -4.25
C GLY A 64 -10.05 22.01 -4.39
N VAL A 65 -8.80 22.09 -4.91
CA VAL A 65 -8.11 23.36 -5.19
C VAL A 65 -8.85 24.18 -6.25
N ASN A 66 -9.46 23.51 -7.24
CA ASN A 66 -10.17 24.15 -8.34
C ASN A 66 -11.66 24.47 -8.01
N GLY A 67 -12.05 24.41 -6.76
CA GLY A 67 -13.43 24.69 -6.32
C GLY A 67 -14.45 23.64 -6.76
N ARG A 68 -13.99 22.41 -7.02
CA ARG A 68 -14.85 21.25 -7.26
C ARG A 68 -15.03 20.43 -5.99
N PRO A 69 -16.07 19.59 -5.89
CA PRO A 69 -16.23 18.68 -4.75
C PRO A 69 -14.98 17.82 -4.51
N MET A 70 -14.44 17.88 -3.29
CA MET A 70 -13.33 17.04 -2.87
C MET A 70 -13.86 15.80 -2.14
N ASP A 71 -13.68 14.62 -2.73
CA ASP A 71 -14.11 13.35 -2.12
C ASP A 71 -13.06 12.84 -1.13
N HIS A 72 -13.05 13.39 0.07
CA HIS A 72 -12.14 12.96 1.14
C HIS A 72 -12.36 11.50 1.58
N TYR A 73 -13.56 10.92 1.38
CA TYR A 73 -13.82 9.50 1.67
C TYR A 73 -13.00 8.60 0.75
N SER A 74 -13.08 8.85 -0.55
CA SER A 74 -12.28 8.10 -1.54
C SER A 74 -10.79 8.33 -1.38
N ILE A 75 -10.35 9.56 -1.05
CA ILE A 75 -8.96 9.86 -0.72
C ILE A 75 -8.46 8.93 0.39
N VAL A 76 -9.16 8.84 1.51
CA VAL A 76 -8.80 7.98 2.65
C VAL A 76 -8.76 6.49 2.26
N ILE A 77 -9.78 6.01 1.54
CA ILE A 77 -9.88 4.61 1.11
C ILE A 77 -8.71 4.21 0.22
N ILE A 78 -8.38 5.06 -0.77
CA ILE A 78 -7.30 4.80 -1.72
C ILE A 78 -5.94 4.90 -1.01
N SER A 79 -5.75 5.86 -0.11
CA SER A 79 -4.53 6.02 0.66
C SER A 79 -4.24 4.81 1.55
N ARG A 80 -5.28 4.23 2.18
CA ARG A 80 -5.14 2.96 2.89
C ARG A 80 -4.72 1.83 1.97
N SER A 81 -5.35 1.70 0.78
CA SER A 81 -4.96 0.69 -0.22
C SER A 81 -3.52 0.89 -0.68
N ALA A 82 -3.08 2.14 -0.88
CA ALA A 82 -1.69 2.48 -1.21
C ALA A 82 -0.71 1.99 -0.13
N PHE A 83 -1.05 2.19 1.14
CA PHE A 83 -0.22 1.71 2.25
C PHE A 83 -0.15 0.18 2.32
N GLU A 84 -1.26 -0.53 2.11
CA GLU A 84 -1.27 -2.01 2.05
C GLU A 84 -0.39 -2.53 0.89
N VAL A 85 -0.34 -1.83 -0.24
CA VAL A 85 0.59 -2.12 -1.34
C VAL A 85 2.04 -1.92 -0.91
N CYS A 86 2.36 -0.83 -0.21
CA CYS A 86 3.69 -0.59 0.34
C CYS A 86 4.14 -1.71 1.28
N LEU A 87 3.27 -2.15 2.19
CA LEU A 87 3.55 -3.27 3.09
C LEU A 87 3.82 -4.58 2.31
N THR A 88 3.06 -4.84 1.25
CA THR A 88 3.26 -6.03 0.42
C THR A 88 4.61 -5.98 -0.30
N ILE A 89 5.00 -4.82 -0.84
CA ILE A 89 6.34 -4.63 -1.44
C ILE A 89 7.43 -4.85 -0.39
N ALA A 90 7.32 -4.27 0.79
CA ALA A 90 8.29 -4.47 1.87
C ALA A 90 8.45 -5.94 2.24
N TYR A 91 7.33 -6.65 2.40
CA TYR A 91 7.30 -8.08 2.69
C TYR A 91 7.99 -8.95 1.62
N LEU A 92 7.79 -8.61 0.35
CA LEU A 92 8.42 -9.31 -0.78
C LEU A 92 9.91 -8.97 -0.92
N THR A 93 10.34 -7.80 -0.48
CA THR A 93 11.71 -7.31 -0.63
C THR A 93 12.51 -7.35 0.68
N THR A 94 12.03 -8.06 1.70
CA THR A 94 12.77 -8.26 2.95
C THR A 94 14.13 -8.89 2.65
N GLU A 95 15.19 -8.26 3.11
CA GLU A 95 16.57 -8.72 2.97
C GLU A 95 16.97 -9.68 4.10
N ASN A 96 18.01 -10.46 3.86
CA ASN A 96 18.64 -11.32 4.87
C ASN A 96 17.72 -12.40 5.46
N ILE A 97 16.72 -12.86 4.72
CA ILE A 97 15.89 -14.03 5.07
C ILE A 97 16.35 -15.28 4.31
N PRO A 98 16.17 -16.48 4.91
CA PRO A 98 16.48 -17.73 4.22
C PRO A 98 15.69 -17.90 2.91
N ALA A 99 16.30 -18.52 1.91
CA ALA A 99 15.62 -18.80 0.63
C ALA A 99 14.31 -19.58 0.83
N SER A 100 14.26 -20.51 1.77
CA SER A 100 13.03 -21.25 2.11
C SER A 100 11.93 -20.38 2.73
N GLU A 101 12.27 -19.36 3.52
CA GLU A 101 11.30 -18.39 4.00
C GLU A 101 10.78 -17.53 2.85
N GLN A 102 11.66 -17.10 1.97
CA GLN A 102 11.30 -16.28 0.82
C GLN A 102 10.34 -17.03 -0.12
N GLU A 103 10.64 -18.31 -0.41
CA GLU A 103 9.75 -19.17 -1.17
C GLU A 103 8.39 -19.35 -0.48
N LEU A 104 8.38 -19.57 0.84
CA LEU A 104 7.15 -19.73 1.60
C LEU A 104 6.30 -18.46 1.59
N ARG A 105 6.90 -17.27 1.62
CA ARG A 105 6.20 -15.99 1.48
C ARG A 105 5.49 -15.88 0.11
N MET A 106 6.14 -16.31 -0.96
CA MET A 106 5.53 -16.36 -2.29
C MET A 106 4.35 -17.35 -2.35
N LEU A 107 4.52 -18.54 -1.75
CA LEU A 107 3.47 -19.54 -1.64
C LEU A 107 2.28 -19.04 -0.80
N ALA A 108 2.53 -18.27 0.27
CA ALA A 108 1.48 -17.66 1.10
C ALA A 108 0.58 -16.71 0.29
N LEU A 109 1.17 -15.86 -0.54
CA LEU A 109 0.41 -14.95 -1.43
C LEU A 109 -0.38 -15.73 -2.47
N ARG A 110 0.22 -16.75 -3.09
CA ARG A 110 -0.45 -17.58 -4.10
C ARG A 110 -1.62 -18.37 -3.55
N ILE A 111 -1.46 -19.00 -2.37
CA ILE A 111 -2.56 -19.77 -1.76
C ILE A 111 -3.70 -18.85 -1.33
N HIS A 112 -3.40 -17.65 -0.81
CA HIS A 112 -4.41 -16.64 -0.47
C HIS A 112 -5.21 -16.21 -1.70
N ASP A 113 -4.54 -15.92 -2.83
CA ASP A 113 -5.18 -15.59 -4.10
C ASP A 113 -6.06 -16.73 -4.61
N THR A 114 -5.52 -17.96 -4.65
CA THR A 114 -6.25 -19.15 -5.13
C THR A 114 -7.51 -19.43 -4.29
N VAL A 115 -7.41 -19.32 -2.95
CA VAL A 115 -8.57 -19.46 -2.06
C VAL A 115 -9.61 -18.37 -2.29
N SER A 116 -9.17 -17.11 -2.52
CA SER A 116 -10.05 -15.98 -2.80
C SER A 116 -10.78 -16.16 -4.14
N ARG A 117 -10.07 -16.57 -5.18
CA ARG A 117 -10.65 -16.90 -6.50
C ARG A 117 -11.64 -18.06 -6.41
N LEU A 118 -11.25 -19.12 -5.68
CA LEU A 118 -12.13 -20.26 -5.48
C LEU A 118 -13.45 -19.86 -4.81
N ARG A 119 -13.40 -18.97 -3.81
CA ARG A 119 -14.60 -18.44 -3.14
C ARG A 119 -15.44 -17.59 -4.11
N PHE A 120 -14.79 -16.71 -4.88
CA PHE A 120 -15.45 -15.87 -5.88
C PHE A 120 -16.19 -16.71 -6.93
N PHE A 121 -15.49 -17.64 -7.61
CA PHE A 121 -16.08 -18.43 -8.69
C PHE A 121 -17.15 -19.44 -8.20
N LYS A 122 -17.05 -19.91 -6.93
CA LYS A 122 -18.15 -20.67 -6.32
C LYS A 122 -19.41 -19.82 -6.18
N GLY A 123 -19.31 -18.56 -5.80
CA GLY A 123 -20.45 -17.66 -5.67
C GLY A 123 -21.15 -17.36 -7.00
N PHE A 124 -20.44 -17.53 -8.13
CA PHE A 124 -20.97 -17.34 -9.49
C PHE A 124 -21.22 -18.67 -10.24
N GLU A 125 -21.23 -19.81 -9.54
CA GLU A 125 -21.51 -21.14 -10.09
C GLU A 125 -20.64 -21.54 -11.31
N ARG A 126 -19.41 -21.03 -11.37
CA ARG A 126 -18.44 -21.30 -12.46
C ARG A 126 -17.68 -22.59 -12.22
N SER A 127 -18.34 -23.75 -12.44
CA SER A 127 -17.82 -25.07 -12.06
C SER A 127 -16.46 -25.44 -12.69
N ALA A 128 -16.22 -25.09 -13.95
CA ALA A 128 -14.96 -25.36 -14.63
C ALA A 128 -13.78 -24.62 -13.95
N GLN A 129 -13.93 -23.32 -13.67
CA GLN A 129 -12.93 -22.52 -12.98
C GLN A 129 -12.71 -23.02 -11.54
N VAL A 130 -13.78 -23.43 -10.85
CA VAL A 130 -13.70 -24.02 -9.52
C VAL A 130 -12.85 -25.29 -9.52
N GLY A 131 -12.98 -26.13 -10.57
CA GLY A 131 -12.17 -27.35 -10.73
C GLY A 131 -10.68 -27.05 -10.84
N LEU A 132 -10.31 -26.10 -11.70
CA LEU A 132 -8.93 -25.67 -11.90
C LEU A 132 -8.31 -25.12 -10.61
N PHE A 133 -9.00 -24.20 -9.93
CA PHE A 133 -8.45 -23.63 -8.68
C PHE A 133 -8.39 -24.61 -7.52
N ARG A 134 -9.18 -25.70 -7.51
CA ARG A 134 -9.01 -26.77 -6.55
C ARG A 134 -7.72 -27.55 -6.77
N GLN A 135 -7.40 -27.88 -8.02
CA GLN A 135 -6.16 -28.53 -8.37
C GLN A 135 -4.96 -27.67 -7.97
N ASP A 136 -4.95 -26.37 -8.38
CA ASP A 136 -3.90 -25.42 -7.99
C ASP A 136 -3.72 -25.34 -6.47
N LEU A 137 -4.84 -25.35 -5.73
CA LEU A 137 -4.82 -25.26 -4.27
C LEU A 137 -4.15 -26.50 -3.64
N ASP A 138 -4.39 -27.69 -4.18
CA ASP A 138 -3.80 -28.94 -3.67
C ASP A 138 -2.29 -28.98 -3.97
N GLU A 139 -1.87 -28.51 -5.15
CA GLU A 139 -0.46 -28.36 -5.51
C GLU A 139 0.27 -27.35 -4.61
N LEU A 140 -0.33 -26.19 -4.36
CA LEU A 140 0.22 -25.17 -3.45
C LEU A 140 0.34 -25.69 -2.02
N ARG A 141 -0.65 -26.42 -1.53
CA ARG A 141 -0.62 -27.04 -0.19
C ARG A 141 0.48 -28.08 -0.06
N LYS A 142 0.73 -28.85 -1.12
CA LYS A 142 1.85 -29.80 -1.18
C LYS A 142 3.18 -29.04 -1.11
N ALA A 143 3.39 -28.05 -1.96
CA ALA A 143 4.61 -27.24 -1.98
C ALA A 143 4.89 -26.55 -0.61
N ILE A 144 3.84 -26.03 0.05
CA ILE A 144 3.95 -25.44 1.39
C ILE A 144 4.42 -26.49 2.41
N ARG A 145 3.86 -27.71 2.40
CA ARG A 145 4.27 -28.76 3.35
C ARG A 145 5.69 -29.29 3.11
N GLU A 146 6.18 -29.21 1.88
CA GLU A 146 7.55 -29.61 1.50
C GLU A 146 8.58 -28.54 1.84
N ASN A 147 8.16 -27.30 2.10
CA ASN A 147 9.05 -26.19 2.42
C ASN A 147 9.64 -26.33 3.84
N SER A 148 10.96 -26.25 3.96
CA SER A 148 11.65 -26.46 5.25
C SER A 148 11.38 -25.36 6.29
N PHE A 149 11.06 -24.14 5.87
CA PHE A 149 10.71 -23.05 6.80
C PHE A 149 9.30 -23.24 7.38
N PHE A 150 8.37 -23.86 6.63
CA PHE A 150 7.02 -24.16 7.11
C PHE A 150 7.03 -24.94 8.41
N HIS A 151 7.94 -25.90 8.57
CA HIS A 151 8.05 -26.74 9.77
C HIS A 151 8.60 -26.00 10.99
N ARG A 152 9.12 -24.78 10.82
CA ARG A 152 9.56 -23.90 11.92
C ARG A 152 8.45 -23.02 12.46
N LEU A 153 7.33 -22.92 11.72
CA LEU A 153 6.18 -22.13 12.14
C LEU A 153 5.40 -22.81 13.26
N GLU A 154 4.79 -22.02 14.10
CA GLU A 154 3.80 -22.46 15.09
C GLU A 154 2.63 -23.18 14.39
N ARG A 155 2.04 -24.17 15.09
CA ARG A 155 0.95 -24.99 14.51
C ARG A 155 -0.27 -24.16 14.06
N SER A 156 -0.58 -23.09 14.78
CA SER A 156 -1.62 -22.12 14.40
C SER A 156 -1.29 -21.41 13.09
N GLN A 157 -0.05 -20.92 12.94
CA GLN A 157 0.44 -20.28 11.73
C GLN A 157 0.45 -21.23 10.53
N GLN A 158 0.85 -22.50 10.74
CA GLN A 158 0.79 -23.54 9.70
C GLN A 158 -0.65 -23.74 9.22
N THR A 159 -1.61 -23.81 10.14
CA THR A 159 -3.02 -23.99 9.82
C THR A 159 -3.58 -22.80 9.04
N ASP A 160 -3.30 -21.58 9.48
CA ASP A 160 -3.76 -20.36 8.83
C ASP A 160 -3.13 -20.18 7.42
N LEU A 161 -1.86 -20.56 7.26
CA LEU A 161 -1.18 -20.56 5.97
C LEU A 161 -1.83 -21.53 4.98
N ILE A 162 -2.00 -22.82 5.36
CA ILE A 162 -2.62 -23.84 4.50
C ILE A 162 -4.08 -23.50 4.16
N SER A 163 -4.78 -22.80 5.06
CA SER A 163 -6.16 -22.37 4.81
C SER A 163 -6.25 -21.12 3.92
N GLY A 164 -5.13 -20.48 3.61
CA GLY A 164 -5.09 -19.22 2.85
C GLY A 164 -5.57 -17.99 3.62
N LYS A 165 -5.65 -18.05 4.96
CA LYS A 165 -6.01 -16.87 5.78
C LYS A 165 -4.86 -15.90 5.93
N THR A 166 -3.63 -16.40 6.03
CA THR A 166 -2.44 -15.59 6.27
C THR A 166 -1.85 -15.13 4.95
N VAL A 167 -1.69 -13.82 4.81
CA VAL A 167 -0.93 -13.17 3.72
C VAL A 167 0.51 -12.94 4.16
N PHE A 168 0.71 -12.46 5.40
CA PHE A 168 2.01 -12.14 5.97
C PHE A 168 2.41 -13.15 7.04
N ILE A 169 3.44 -13.95 6.78
CA ILE A 169 4.06 -14.83 7.78
C ILE A 169 4.68 -13.92 8.86
N GLY A 170 4.36 -14.18 10.12
CA GLY A 170 4.74 -13.30 11.23
C GLY A 170 3.79 -12.12 11.49
N GLY A 171 2.74 -11.98 10.66
CA GLY A 171 1.69 -10.97 10.81
C GLY A 171 2.06 -9.60 10.24
N ILE A 172 1.05 -8.78 9.98
CA ILE A 172 1.20 -7.45 9.34
C ILE A 172 2.07 -6.50 10.17
N ARG A 173 2.00 -6.57 11.53
CA ARG A 173 2.76 -5.67 12.41
C ARG A 173 4.28 -5.86 12.30
N SER A 174 4.76 -7.04 11.91
CA SER A 174 6.19 -7.24 11.64
C SER A 174 6.64 -6.42 10.43
N VAL A 175 5.84 -6.41 9.36
CA VAL A 175 6.10 -5.65 8.14
C VAL A 175 5.98 -4.14 8.38
N VAL A 176 5.04 -3.72 9.22
CA VAL A 176 4.89 -2.31 9.65
C VAL A 176 6.17 -1.78 10.29
N ARG A 177 6.76 -2.54 11.23
CA ARG A 177 8.06 -2.16 11.83
C ARG A 177 9.18 -2.10 10.79
N GLU A 178 9.16 -3.00 9.82
CA GLU A 178 10.17 -3.06 8.76
C GLU A 178 10.13 -1.85 7.81
N VAL A 179 8.96 -1.25 7.59
CA VAL A 179 8.84 0.02 6.85
C VAL A 179 9.14 1.25 7.69
N GLY A 180 9.40 1.09 9.00
CA GLY A 180 9.76 2.18 9.91
C GLY A 180 8.57 2.97 10.46
N MET A 181 7.39 2.35 10.55
CA MET A 181 6.22 2.91 11.25
C MET A 181 6.06 2.22 12.60
N SER A 182 5.67 2.97 13.65
CA SER A 182 5.32 2.36 14.93
C SER A 182 4.03 1.56 14.83
N VAL A 183 3.93 0.49 15.63
CA VAL A 183 2.71 -0.35 15.65
C VAL A 183 1.50 0.43 16.15
N ASP A 184 1.71 1.32 17.12
CA ASP A 184 0.62 2.13 17.69
C ASP A 184 0.07 3.14 16.67
N GLN A 185 0.95 3.80 15.90
CA GLN A 185 0.56 4.66 14.79
C GLN A 185 -0.20 3.89 13.72
N PHE A 186 0.32 2.71 13.34
CA PHE A 186 -0.35 1.84 12.40
C PHE A 186 -1.74 1.43 12.89
N ASP A 187 -1.85 0.92 14.11
CA ASP A 187 -3.13 0.46 14.66
C ASP A 187 -4.14 1.61 14.71
N SER A 188 -3.71 2.82 15.07
CA SER A 188 -4.57 4.03 15.12
C SER A 188 -5.04 4.46 13.71
N LEU A 189 -4.11 4.62 12.77
CA LEU A 189 -4.42 5.01 11.38
C LEU A 189 -5.27 3.94 10.69
N TYR A 190 -4.91 2.68 10.85
CA TYR A 190 -5.60 1.56 10.22
C TYR A 190 -7.02 1.41 10.74
N ALA A 191 -7.23 1.54 12.05
CA ALA A 191 -8.56 1.54 12.66
C ALA A 191 -9.40 2.73 12.15
N TYR A 192 -8.83 3.94 12.16
CA TYR A 192 -9.51 5.13 11.70
C TYR A 192 -9.91 5.05 10.22
N PHE A 193 -8.98 4.70 9.33
CA PHE A 193 -9.24 4.57 7.90
C PHE A 193 -10.20 3.41 7.58
N SER A 194 -10.21 2.35 8.40
CA SER A 194 -11.19 1.26 8.28
C SER A 194 -12.63 1.75 8.44
N THR A 195 -12.85 2.79 9.24
CA THR A 195 -14.20 3.36 9.41
C THR A 195 -14.74 3.95 8.11
N TYR A 196 -13.87 4.52 7.26
CA TYR A 196 -14.25 5.05 5.95
C TYR A 196 -14.52 3.93 4.95
N VAL A 197 -13.68 2.90 4.92
CA VAL A 197 -13.86 1.73 4.02
C VAL A 197 -15.19 1.02 4.27
N HIS A 198 -15.59 0.92 5.53
CA HIS A 198 -16.79 0.18 5.93
C HIS A 198 -18.00 1.08 6.24
N SER A 199 -17.91 2.38 5.91
CA SER A 199 -18.96 3.36 6.21
C SER A 199 -19.47 3.29 7.66
N MET A 200 -18.53 3.15 8.61
CA MET A 200 -18.87 3.06 10.03
C MET A 200 -19.23 4.43 10.59
N PRO A 201 -19.97 4.50 11.71
CA PRO A 201 -20.49 5.76 12.26
C PRO A 201 -19.47 6.90 12.39
N MET A 202 -18.22 6.60 12.75
CA MET A 202 -17.17 7.60 12.88
C MET A 202 -16.89 8.35 11.56
N SER A 203 -17.11 7.71 10.41
CA SER A 203 -16.87 8.35 9.11
C SER A 203 -17.97 9.33 8.67
N PHE A 204 -19.17 9.30 9.28
CA PHE A 204 -20.29 10.12 8.82
C PHE A 204 -21.11 10.81 9.94
N PHE A 205 -21.09 10.34 11.20
CA PHE A 205 -21.89 10.94 12.27
C PHE A 205 -21.58 12.42 12.51
N ARG A 206 -20.33 12.81 12.30
CA ARG A 206 -19.88 14.18 12.50
C ARG A 206 -19.90 15.05 11.25
N SER A 207 -20.40 14.53 10.12
CA SER A 207 -20.44 15.30 8.87
C SER A 207 -21.22 16.60 9.00
N ARG A 208 -22.26 16.62 9.84
CA ARG A 208 -23.04 17.84 10.13
C ARG A 208 -22.31 18.80 11.08
N GLU A 209 -21.61 18.28 12.08
CA GLU A 209 -20.78 19.08 13.00
C GLU A 209 -19.56 19.69 12.30
N HIS A 210 -19.02 18.98 11.29
CA HIS A 210 -17.88 19.40 10.51
C HIS A 210 -18.25 20.24 9.29
N GLU A 211 -19.53 20.61 9.15
CA GLU A 211 -20.04 21.44 8.04
C GLU A 211 -19.55 20.95 6.67
N ILE A 212 -19.53 19.61 6.48
CA ILE A 212 -19.05 19.01 5.24
C ILE A 212 -19.91 19.49 4.08
N SER A 213 -19.28 20.21 3.17
CA SER A 213 -19.87 20.79 1.98
C SER A 213 -19.32 20.13 0.71
N TYR A 214 -20.16 20.07 -0.32
CA TYR A 214 -19.73 19.70 -1.67
C TYR A 214 -19.28 20.90 -2.51
N ALA A 215 -19.53 22.13 -2.02
CA ALA A 215 -19.14 23.34 -2.75
C ALA A 215 -17.67 23.71 -2.50
N GLU A 216 -17.26 23.67 -1.22
CA GLU A 216 -15.91 24.03 -0.80
C GLU A 216 -15.42 23.03 0.26
N PRO A 217 -14.14 22.60 0.23
CA PRO A 217 -13.60 21.72 1.25
C PRO A 217 -13.58 22.39 2.62
N SER A 218 -14.18 21.77 3.64
CA SER A 218 -14.09 22.25 5.02
C SER A 218 -12.73 21.89 5.66
N ASP A 219 -12.36 22.60 6.74
CA ASP A 219 -11.13 22.33 7.49
C ASP A 219 -10.98 20.85 7.89
N PRO A 220 -12.01 20.17 8.46
CA PRO A 220 -11.91 18.75 8.76
C PRO A 220 -11.65 17.85 7.54
N GLN A 221 -12.24 18.17 6.38
CA GLN A 221 -11.97 17.43 5.13
C GLN A 221 -10.52 17.58 4.71
N ILE A 222 -9.98 18.80 4.79
CA ILE A 222 -8.56 19.08 4.44
C ILE A 222 -7.61 18.39 5.41
N VAL A 223 -7.89 18.43 6.71
CA VAL A 223 -7.06 17.75 7.74
C VAL A 223 -7.03 16.25 7.51
N VAL A 224 -8.17 15.61 7.33
CA VAL A 224 -8.25 14.15 7.10
C VAL A 224 -7.56 13.77 5.78
N SER A 225 -7.78 14.56 4.73
CA SER A 225 -7.10 14.35 3.44
C SER A 225 -5.60 14.57 3.54
N GLY A 226 -5.14 15.51 4.37
CA GLY A 226 -3.73 15.73 4.66
C GLY A 226 -3.06 14.51 5.26
N ILE A 227 -3.66 13.91 6.29
CA ILE A 227 -3.17 12.66 6.92
C ILE A 227 -3.12 11.53 5.87
N ALA A 228 -4.12 11.45 5.01
CA ALA A 228 -4.18 10.44 3.95
C ALA A 228 -3.08 10.67 2.88
N VAL A 229 -2.82 11.92 2.50
CA VAL A 229 -1.74 12.30 1.57
C VAL A 229 -0.38 11.95 2.17
N GLU A 230 -0.11 12.30 3.42
CA GLU A 230 1.13 11.94 4.12
C GLU A 230 1.37 10.43 4.13
N LEU A 231 0.31 9.63 4.31
CA LEU A 231 0.42 8.16 4.23
C LEU A 231 0.76 7.67 2.82
N VAL A 232 0.25 8.33 1.77
CA VAL A 232 0.61 8.03 0.37
C VAL A 232 2.06 8.39 0.09
N GLU A 233 2.52 9.57 0.51
CA GLU A 233 3.91 10.03 0.37
C GLU A 233 4.89 9.09 1.08
N PHE A 234 4.56 8.70 2.32
CA PHE A 234 5.29 7.67 3.06
C PHE A 234 5.36 6.36 2.27
N SER A 235 4.22 5.90 1.75
CA SER A 235 4.14 4.64 1.01
C SER A 235 4.97 4.66 -0.26
N LEU A 236 4.90 5.74 -1.06
CA LEU A 236 5.68 5.90 -2.28
C LEU A 236 7.18 5.88 -2.01
N THR A 237 7.62 6.64 -1.01
CA THR A 237 9.06 6.77 -0.70
C THR A 237 9.63 5.49 -0.10
N ARG A 238 8.89 4.81 0.77
CA ARG A 238 9.33 3.54 1.38
C ARG A 238 9.36 2.40 0.37
N ALA A 239 8.28 2.23 -0.40
CA ALA A 239 8.22 1.21 -1.44
C ALA A 239 9.23 1.49 -2.57
N GLY A 240 9.40 2.75 -2.98
CA GLY A 240 10.38 3.14 -3.97
C GLY A 240 11.81 2.84 -3.54
N ARG A 241 12.16 3.10 -2.28
CA ARG A 241 13.46 2.72 -1.71
C ARG A 241 13.71 1.22 -1.79
N ARG A 242 12.70 0.40 -1.49
CA ARG A 242 12.76 -1.06 -1.61
C ARG A 242 12.91 -1.50 -3.06
N LEU A 243 12.17 -0.91 -3.99
CA LEU A 243 12.27 -1.20 -5.42
C LEU A 243 13.68 -0.89 -5.96
N ILE A 244 14.25 0.28 -5.61
CA ILE A 244 15.59 0.69 -6.01
C ILE A 244 16.66 -0.24 -5.41
N GLY A 245 16.48 -0.69 -4.18
CA GLY A 245 17.37 -1.69 -3.55
C GLY A 245 17.30 -3.04 -4.25
N TYR A 246 16.09 -3.46 -4.62
CA TYR A 246 15.87 -4.72 -5.33
C TYR A 246 16.43 -4.71 -6.76
N PHE A 247 16.25 -3.60 -7.48
CA PHE A 247 16.73 -3.40 -8.84
C PHE A 247 17.79 -2.30 -8.89
N SER A 248 19.02 -2.61 -8.56
CA SER A 248 20.13 -1.63 -8.49
C SER A 248 20.33 -0.83 -9.79
N ALA A 249 19.99 -1.41 -10.95
CA ALA A 249 20.06 -0.77 -12.26
C ALA A 249 19.12 0.44 -12.42
N ILE A 250 18.08 0.57 -11.60
CA ILE A 250 17.16 1.71 -11.63
C ILE A 250 17.91 3.03 -11.44
N ARG A 251 18.89 3.10 -10.53
CA ARG A 251 19.66 4.33 -10.27
C ARG A 251 20.32 4.89 -11.54
N GLY A 252 20.90 4.02 -12.38
CA GLY A 252 21.52 4.42 -13.64
C GLY A 252 20.51 4.91 -14.69
N LYS A 253 19.31 4.29 -14.73
CA LYS A 253 18.27 4.65 -15.70
C LYS A 253 17.52 5.94 -15.34
N VAL A 254 17.27 6.18 -14.07
CA VAL A 254 16.55 7.39 -13.58
C VAL A 254 17.44 8.63 -13.65
N GLY A 255 18.76 8.48 -13.50
CA GLY A 255 19.72 9.56 -13.52
C GLY A 255 19.93 10.20 -12.14
N GLU A 256 21.14 10.79 -11.96
CA GLU A 256 21.63 11.24 -10.66
C GLU A 256 20.77 12.36 -10.04
N ALA A 257 20.32 13.31 -10.85
CA ALA A 257 19.55 14.47 -10.37
C ALA A 257 18.21 14.03 -9.73
N LYS A 258 17.44 13.20 -10.44
CA LYS A 258 16.16 12.69 -9.93
C LYS A 258 16.36 11.73 -8.75
N MET A 259 17.45 10.96 -8.73
CA MET A 259 17.75 10.10 -7.59
C MET A 259 18.11 10.91 -6.33
N LYS A 260 18.85 12.00 -6.45
CA LYS A 260 19.10 12.94 -5.34
C LYS A 260 17.80 13.55 -4.83
N GLU A 261 16.89 13.93 -5.72
CA GLU A 261 15.56 14.43 -5.36
C GLU A 261 14.77 13.36 -4.60
N PHE A 262 14.73 12.12 -5.10
CA PHE A 262 14.08 11.01 -4.40
C PHE A 262 14.66 10.79 -3.00
N ASP A 263 16.00 10.73 -2.87
CA ASP A 263 16.67 10.53 -1.58
C ASP A 263 16.35 11.68 -0.59
N LYS A 264 16.25 12.95 -1.08
CA LYS A 264 15.83 14.10 -0.27
C LYS A 264 14.38 13.97 0.22
N LEU A 265 13.45 13.64 -0.68
CA LEU A 265 12.04 13.45 -0.35
C LEU A 265 11.85 12.29 0.62
N HIS A 266 12.55 11.17 0.38
CA HIS A 266 12.53 10.02 1.29
C HIS A 266 13.02 10.39 2.70
N ALA A 267 14.06 11.21 2.82
CA ALA A 267 14.57 11.68 4.10
C ALA A 267 13.60 12.63 4.81
N ALA A 268 12.91 13.50 4.06
CA ALA A 268 11.93 14.44 4.60
C ALA A 268 10.69 13.71 5.16
N VAL A 269 10.17 12.72 4.43
CA VAL A 269 9.01 11.91 4.84
C VAL A 269 9.38 10.90 5.94
N HIS A 270 10.67 10.68 6.19
CA HIS A 270 11.13 9.74 7.23
C HIS A 270 10.70 10.14 8.65
N ASP A 271 10.41 11.40 8.89
CA ASP A 271 10.05 11.94 10.20
C ASP A 271 8.54 11.89 10.53
N PHE A 272 7.74 11.05 9.84
CA PHE A 272 6.33 10.82 10.18
C PHE A 272 6.14 10.49 11.67
N SER A 273 7.13 9.87 12.30
CA SER A 273 7.13 9.53 13.73
C SER A 273 7.35 10.72 14.68
N LYS A 274 7.77 11.89 14.18
CA LYS A 274 8.11 13.06 15.02
C LYS A 274 7.07 14.18 14.96
N GLN A 275 6.04 14.05 14.12
CA GLN A 275 5.01 15.08 13.92
C GLN A 275 3.68 14.77 14.63
N ALA A 276 3.63 13.70 15.43
CA ALA A 276 2.46 13.32 16.23
C ALA A 276 2.61 13.75 17.68
#